data_fef819e83dba92e5f98b60b7d45118cf
#
_entry.id   fef819e83dba92e5f98b60b7d45118cf
#
_cell.length_a   1.000
_cell.length_b   1.000
_cell.length_c   1.000
_cell.angle_alpha   90.00
_cell.angle_beta   90.00
_cell.angle_gamma   90.00
#
_symmetry.space_group_name_H-M   'P 1'
#
loop_
_entity.id
_entity.type
_entity.pdbx_description
1 polymer ?
#
loop_
_entity_poly.entity_id
_entity_poly.type
_entity_poly.pdbx_seq_one_letter_code
_entity_poly.pdbx_strand_id
1 'polypeptide(L)'
;MATDNLYIYNQGRQVPQEAQKEIKAGRLKGMTDINPMWRIKKLTELFGPCGVGWKYRIVSYRLEESPTKEIAAFLEITLQVKTDGEWSQEIPGIGGSAFAAQEKSGMHMNDECFLTDAISVACKALGIGADVYYTKDRSKYDGGEAGGAAPPANSQTPPPAGLVCFSCGKNIKDVQTAGGETFSAVEIARLSQKNYGHPLCWDCALKAKAYAKQEAGQ
;
A
#
# COMPACT_ATOMS: atom_id res chain seq x y z
N MET A 1 -33.22 19.06 0.05
CA MET A 1 -32.12 19.10 -0.93
C MET A 1 -31.37 17.78 -0.80
N ALA A 2 -31.08 17.08 -1.88
CA ALA A 2 -30.28 15.88 -1.80
C ALA A 2 -28.87 16.29 -1.34
N THR A 3 -28.47 15.86 -0.17
CA THR A 3 -27.11 16.04 0.35
C THR A 3 -26.19 15.27 -0.56
N ASP A 4 -25.16 15.93 -1.12
CA ASP A 4 -24.11 15.24 -1.87
C ASP A 4 -23.37 14.26 -0.92
N ASN A 5 -23.65 12.97 -1.07
CA ASN A 5 -23.05 11.92 -0.26
C ASN A 5 -21.52 11.87 -0.36
N LEU A 6 -20.95 12.47 -1.40
CA LEU A 6 -19.50 12.54 -1.61
C LEU A 6 -18.89 13.86 -1.12
N TYR A 7 -19.66 14.76 -0.53
CA TYR A 7 -19.15 16.07 -0.14
C TYR A 7 -17.93 15.97 0.79
N ILE A 8 -18.05 15.25 1.91
CA ILE A 8 -16.95 15.08 2.87
C ILE A 8 -15.75 14.39 2.21
N TYR A 9 -16.01 13.32 1.46
CA TYR A 9 -14.99 12.59 0.73
C TYR A 9 -14.22 13.49 -0.22
N ASN A 10 -14.91 14.26 -1.06
CA ASN A 10 -14.30 15.13 -2.07
C ASN A 10 -13.48 16.26 -1.44
N GLN A 11 -13.92 16.81 -0.29
CA GLN A 11 -13.20 17.85 0.43
C GLN A 11 -11.97 17.33 1.19
N GLY A 12 -11.98 16.05 1.60
CA GLY A 12 -10.94 15.44 2.42
C GLY A 12 -9.92 14.58 1.68
N ARG A 13 -10.22 14.13 0.46
CA ARG A 13 -9.45 13.09 -0.24
C ARG A 13 -8.03 13.46 -0.61
N GLN A 14 -7.80 14.72 -1.00
CA GLN A 14 -6.50 15.20 -1.46
C GLN A 14 -5.61 15.59 -0.28
N VAL A 15 -4.38 15.06 -0.27
CA VAL A 15 -3.35 15.40 0.71
C VAL A 15 -2.30 16.25 0.03
N PRO A 16 -1.99 17.45 0.52
CA PRO A 16 -0.94 18.27 -0.05
C PRO A 16 0.43 17.61 0.15
N GLN A 17 1.36 17.90 -0.74
CA GLN A 17 2.65 17.22 -0.80
C GLN A 17 3.48 17.42 0.49
N GLU A 18 3.37 18.59 1.13
CA GLU A 18 4.04 18.91 2.40
C GLU A 18 3.55 18.04 3.58
N ALA A 19 2.34 17.48 3.48
CA ALA A 19 1.81 16.55 4.48
C ALA A 19 2.07 15.08 4.15
N GLN A 20 2.77 14.79 3.05
CA GLN A 20 3.14 13.46 2.61
C GLN A 20 4.62 13.21 2.85
N LYS A 21 4.96 12.02 3.34
CA LYS A 21 6.33 11.58 3.54
C LYS A 21 6.52 10.15 3.02
N GLU A 22 7.53 9.95 2.19
CA GLU A 22 7.88 8.60 1.75
C GLU A 22 8.54 7.81 2.89
N ILE A 23 8.08 6.58 3.12
CA ILE A 23 8.66 5.65 4.08
C ILE A 23 9.92 5.04 3.45
N LYS A 24 11.09 5.36 4.03
CA LYS A 24 12.39 4.99 3.45
C LYS A 24 12.90 3.61 3.86
N ALA A 25 12.33 2.99 4.88
CA ALA A 25 12.81 1.74 5.45
C ALA A 25 11.68 0.83 5.94
N GLY A 26 12.02 -0.44 6.23
CA GLY A 26 11.11 -1.44 6.77
C GLY A 26 10.14 -2.01 5.74
N ARG A 27 9.13 -2.73 6.23
CA ARG A 27 8.12 -3.45 5.43
C ARG A 27 7.30 -2.52 4.52
N LEU A 28 7.16 -1.26 4.91
CA LEU A 28 6.35 -0.26 4.19
C LEU A 28 7.20 0.68 3.30
N LYS A 29 8.46 0.31 3.02
CA LYS A 29 9.35 1.11 2.17
C LYS A 29 8.72 1.41 0.81
N GLY A 30 8.77 2.67 0.40
CA GLY A 30 8.19 3.17 -0.86
C GLY A 30 6.71 3.53 -0.76
N MET A 31 6.05 3.26 0.37
CA MET A 31 4.70 3.76 0.65
C MET A 31 4.74 5.20 1.14
N THR A 32 3.62 5.87 1.03
CA THR A 32 3.46 7.24 1.54
C THR A 32 2.81 7.24 2.90
N ASP A 33 3.45 7.85 3.86
CA ASP A 33 2.87 8.21 5.14
C ASP A 33 2.23 9.60 5.06
N ILE A 34 1.13 9.79 5.76
CA ILE A 34 0.44 11.09 5.87
C ILE A 34 0.65 11.60 7.29
N ASN A 35 1.16 12.82 7.41
CA ASN A 35 1.32 13.47 8.71
C ASN A 35 0.00 13.43 9.50
N PRO A 36 -0.05 12.80 10.68
CA PRO A 36 -1.29 12.68 11.47
C PRO A 36 -1.91 14.04 11.82
N MET A 37 -1.10 15.05 12.06
CA MET A 37 -1.57 16.41 12.37
C MET A 37 -2.32 17.05 11.20
N TRP A 38 -2.00 16.67 9.95
CA TRP A 38 -2.77 17.11 8.80
C TRP A 38 -4.21 16.56 8.84
N ARG A 39 -4.39 15.30 9.25
CA ARG A 39 -5.75 14.73 9.40
C ARG A 39 -6.55 15.44 10.48
N ILE A 40 -5.93 15.76 11.62
CA ILE A 40 -6.55 16.53 12.69
C ILE A 40 -6.92 17.94 12.19
N LYS A 41 -6.02 18.59 11.45
CA LYS A 41 -6.31 19.88 10.80
C LYS A 41 -7.49 19.76 9.85
N LYS A 42 -7.53 18.71 9.02
CA LYS A 42 -8.61 18.48 8.04
C LYS A 42 -9.96 18.21 8.73
N LEU A 43 -9.99 17.44 9.82
CA LEU A 43 -11.20 17.27 10.64
C LEU A 43 -11.69 18.63 11.17
N THR A 44 -10.76 19.46 11.64
CA THR A 44 -11.08 20.79 12.18
C THR A 44 -11.58 21.75 11.09
N GLU A 45 -10.98 21.70 9.89
CA GLU A 45 -11.43 22.48 8.72
C GLU A 45 -12.85 22.10 8.28
N LEU A 46 -13.16 20.79 8.26
CA LEU A 46 -14.43 20.28 7.76
C LEU A 46 -15.59 20.43 8.77
N PHE A 47 -15.31 20.21 10.04
CA PHE A 47 -16.35 20.05 11.06
C PHE A 47 -16.26 21.08 12.20
N GLY A 48 -15.14 21.79 12.36
CA GLY A 48 -14.88 22.68 13.48
C GLY A 48 -13.94 22.06 14.52
N PRO A 49 -13.69 22.72 15.65
CA PRO A 49 -12.74 22.25 16.67
C PRO A 49 -13.14 20.91 17.30
N CYS A 50 -12.14 20.17 17.78
CA CYS A 50 -12.37 18.97 18.57
C CYS A 50 -13.22 19.27 19.83
N GLY A 51 -14.20 18.42 20.11
CA GLY A 51 -15.19 18.61 21.17
C GLY A 51 -16.41 19.42 20.74
N VAL A 52 -16.34 20.19 19.66
CA VAL A 52 -17.44 21.01 19.13
C VAL A 52 -17.97 20.47 17.81
N GLY A 53 -17.09 20.24 16.84
CA GLY A 53 -17.47 19.76 15.51
C GLY A 53 -17.05 18.32 15.23
N TRP A 54 -16.08 17.81 15.94
CA TRP A 54 -15.72 16.41 15.97
C TRP A 54 -15.21 16.02 17.35
N LYS A 55 -15.29 14.76 17.70
CA LYS A 55 -14.81 14.22 18.96
C LYS A 55 -14.45 12.77 18.82
N TYR A 56 -13.63 12.25 19.74
CA TYR A 56 -13.35 10.83 19.85
C TYR A 56 -13.53 10.37 21.29
N ARG A 57 -13.73 9.08 21.48
CA ARG A 57 -13.79 8.40 22.77
C ARG A 57 -12.90 7.17 22.71
N ILE A 58 -12.06 6.99 23.72
CA ILE A 58 -11.27 5.76 23.88
C ILE A 58 -12.22 4.66 24.35
N VAL A 59 -12.26 3.57 23.60
CA VAL A 59 -13.07 2.38 23.88
C VAL A 59 -12.27 1.37 24.67
N SER A 60 -11.07 1.05 24.20
CA SER A 60 -10.18 0.09 24.85
C SER A 60 -8.72 0.44 24.63
N TYR A 61 -7.90 0.06 25.58
CA TYR A 61 -6.44 0.14 25.50
C TYR A 61 -5.85 -1.18 26.00
N ARG A 62 -4.95 -1.78 25.20
CA ARG A 62 -4.33 -3.06 25.52
C ARG A 62 -2.83 -3.00 25.26
N LEU A 63 -2.08 -3.61 26.16
CA LEU A 63 -0.65 -3.91 25.96
C LEU A 63 -0.53 -5.42 25.77
N GLU A 64 0.15 -5.83 24.71
CA GLU A 64 0.40 -7.23 24.40
C GLU A 64 1.90 -7.46 24.27
N GLU A 65 2.41 -8.43 25.00
CA GLU A 65 3.83 -8.83 24.93
C GLU A 65 3.99 -9.92 23.86
N SER A 66 4.93 -9.70 22.94
CA SER A 66 5.31 -10.68 21.93
C SER A 66 6.26 -11.75 22.53
N PRO A 67 6.44 -12.90 21.88
CA PRO A 67 7.44 -13.91 22.28
C PRO A 67 8.88 -13.36 22.33
N THR A 68 9.15 -12.26 21.63
CA THR A 68 10.45 -11.56 21.62
C THR A 68 10.57 -10.50 22.72
N LYS A 69 9.60 -10.43 23.66
CA LYS A 69 9.51 -9.44 24.74
C LYS A 69 9.32 -8.00 24.29
N GLU A 70 8.93 -7.80 23.04
CA GLU A 70 8.48 -6.50 22.57
C GLU A 70 7.03 -6.30 23.03
N ILE A 71 6.71 -5.11 23.52
CA ILE A 71 5.36 -4.76 23.94
C ILE A 71 4.72 -3.94 22.86
N ALA A 72 3.60 -4.42 22.32
CA ALA A 72 2.74 -3.67 21.40
C ALA A 72 1.58 -3.05 22.16
N ALA A 73 1.28 -1.78 21.86
CA ALA A 73 0.10 -1.10 22.35
C ALA A 73 -0.97 -1.08 21.26
N PHE A 74 -2.19 -1.41 21.66
CA PHE A 74 -3.37 -1.31 20.80
C PHE A 74 -4.40 -0.38 21.45
N LEU A 75 -4.94 0.53 20.65
CA LEU A 75 -5.96 1.48 21.08
C LEU A 75 -7.15 1.40 20.13
N GLU A 76 -8.34 1.26 20.70
CA GLU A 76 -9.60 1.36 19.99
C GLU A 76 -10.27 2.67 20.38
N ILE A 77 -10.71 3.42 19.38
CA ILE A 77 -11.49 4.64 19.57
C ILE A 77 -12.78 4.58 18.76
N THR A 78 -13.74 5.42 19.13
CA THR A 78 -14.82 5.86 18.27
C THR A 78 -14.66 7.34 17.99
N LEU A 79 -14.82 7.73 16.73
CA LEU A 79 -14.81 9.10 16.26
C LEU A 79 -16.23 9.47 15.83
N GLN A 80 -16.67 10.67 16.17
CA GLN A 80 -17.93 11.24 15.70
C GLN A 80 -17.68 12.63 15.12
N VAL A 81 -18.38 12.95 14.06
CA VAL A 81 -18.36 14.26 13.41
C VAL A 81 -19.76 14.88 13.46
N LYS A 82 -19.83 16.20 13.46
CA LYS A 82 -21.09 16.93 13.50
C LYS A 82 -21.41 17.50 12.12
N THR A 83 -22.57 17.13 11.58
CA THR A 83 -23.07 17.63 10.30
C THR A 83 -24.51 18.11 10.49
N ASP A 84 -24.83 19.27 9.95
CA ASP A 84 -26.18 19.87 10.05
C ASP A 84 -26.71 19.97 11.50
N GLY A 85 -25.80 20.17 12.46
CA GLY A 85 -26.12 20.28 13.87
C GLY A 85 -26.22 18.96 14.63
N GLU A 86 -26.20 17.82 13.97
CA GLU A 86 -26.32 16.49 14.57
C GLU A 86 -25.00 15.72 14.56
N TRP A 87 -24.81 14.86 15.57
CA TRP A 87 -23.64 13.97 15.65
C TRP A 87 -23.86 12.72 14.79
N SER A 88 -22.84 12.36 14.04
CA SER A 88 -22.81 11.08 13.31
C SER A 88 -22.90 9.87 14.25
N GLN A 89 -23.17 8.69 13.69
CA GLN A 89 -22.89 7.44 14.36
C GLN A 89 -21.39 7.31 14.66
N GLU A 90 -21.04 6.43 15.59
CA GLU A 90 -19.67 6.16 15.98
C GLU A 90 -18.89 5.50 14.83
N ILE A 91 -17.77 6.09 14.45
CA ILE A 91 -16.85 5.61 13.42
C ILE A 91 -15.68 4.93 14.12
N PRO A 92 -15.47 3.62 13.97
CA PRO A 92 -14.42 2.92 14.68
C PRO A 92 -13.03 3.28 14.10
N GLY A 93 -12.05 3.37 14.98
CA GLY A 93 -10.64 3.49 14.64
C GLY A 93 -9.80 2.60 15.55
N ILE A 94 -8.89 1.84 14.95
CA ILE A 94 -7.98 0.96 15.69
C ILE A 94 -6.57 1.37 15.32
N GLY A 95 -5.77 1.70 16.32
CA GLY A 95 -4.35 2.01 16.17
C GLY A 95 -3.49 1.05 16.96
N GLY A 96 -2.28 0.82 16.48
CA GLY A 96 -1.31 -0.02 17.18
C GLY A 96 0.12 0.32 16.78
N SER A 97 1.00 0.33 17.78
CA SER A 97 2.43 0.51 17.56
C SER A 97 3.25 -0.28 18.58
N ALA A 98 4.54 -0.44 18.32
CA ALA A 98 5.48 -0.90 19.32
C ALA A 98 5.55 0.15 20.45
N PHE A 99 5.11 -0.25 21.64
CA PHE A 99 5.14 0.60 22.84
C PHE A 99 6.51 0.57 23.51
N ALA A 100 7.08 -0.64 23.61
CA ALA A 100 8.44 -0.82 24.06
C ALA A 100 9.15 -1.80 23.12
N ALA A 101 10.21 -1.35 22.50
CA ALA A 101 11.07 -2.14 21.64
C ALA A 101 12.51 -2.08 22.15
N GLN A 102 13.21 -3.21 22.07
CA GLN A 102 14.62 -3.28 22.44
C GLN A 102 15.47 -2.77 21.26
N GLU A 103 16.08 -1.64 21.45
CA GLU A 103 17.03 -1.06 20.49
C GLU A 103 18.47 -1.22 20.99
N LYS A 104 19.44 -0.99 20.10
CA LYS A 104 20.89 -1.04 20.47
C LYS A 104 21.27 -0.06 21.58
N SER A 105 20.49 1.00 21.79
CA SER A 105 20.67 2.04 22.81
C SER A 105 19.89 1.77 24.12
N GLY A 106 19.13 0.69 24.21
CA GLY A 106 18.26 0.36 25.33
C GLY A 106 16.80 0.21 24.94
N MET A 107 15.90 0.19 25.92
CA MET A 107 14.47 0.10 25.68
C MET A 107 13.92 1.48 25.35
N HIS A 108 13.30 1.63 24.19
CA HIS A 108 12.61 2.84 23.76
C HIS A 108 11.11 2.69 23.95
N MET A 109 10.47 3.67 24.60
CA MET A 109 9.02 3.70 24.79
C MET A 109 8.40 4.79 23.92
N ASN A 110 7.35 4.47 23.20
CA ASN A 110 6.64 5.38 22.31
C ASN A 110 5.15 5.41 22.68
N ASP A 111 4.74 6.49 23.35
CA ASP A 111 3.42 6.60 23.99
C ASP A 111 2.34 7.33 23.18
N GLU A 112 2.69 7.97 22.05
CA GLU A 112 1.74 8.81 21.29
C GLU A 112 1.28 8.23 19.95
N CYS A 113 2.04 7.32 19.34
CA CYS A 113 1.77 6.85 17.98
C CYS A 113 0.44 6.12 17.82
N PHE A 114 0.01 5.35 18.80
CA PHE A 114 -1.19 4.53 18.69
C PHE A 114 -2.49 5.35 18.67
N LEU A 115 -2.56 6.50 19.37
CA LEU A 115 -3.74 7.37 19.34
C LEU A 115 -3.89 8.06 17.98
N THR A 116 -2.82 8.61 17.44
CA THR A 116 -2.85 9.27 16.14
C THR A 116 -3.09 8.27 15.01
N ASP A 117 -2.63 7.03 15.16
CA ASP A 117 -2.91 5.94 14.23
C ASP A 117 -4.40 5.55 14.27
N ALA A 118 -5.00 5.40 15.45
CA ALA A 118 -6.42 5.12 15.61
C ALA A 118 -7.30 6.22 14.97
N ILE A 119 -6.98 7.50 15.21
CA ILE A 119 -7.66 8.63 14.57
C ILE A 119 -7.49 8.56 13.05
N SER A 120 -6.28 8.23 12.58
CA SER A 120 -5.99 8.09 11.16
C SER A 120 -6.83 7.01 10.49
N VAL A 121 -7.05 5.89 11.17
CA VAL A 121 -7.90 4.79 10.67
C VAL A 121 -9.36 5.24 10.59
N ALA A 122 -9.89 5.91 11.62
CA ALA A 122 -11.24 6.46 11.58
C ALA A 122 -11.42 7.52 10.46
N CYS A 123 -10.42 8.37 10.23
CA CYS A 123 -10.42 9.36 9.14
C CYS A 123 -10.50 8.71 7.75
N LYS A 124 -9.91 7.52 7.55
CA LYS A 124 -10.01 6.80 6.26
C LYS A 124 -11.46 6.44 5.92
N ALA A 125 -12.28 6.11 6.92
CA ALA A 125 -13.70 5.83 6.70
C ALA A 125 -14.49 7.07 6.22
N LEU A 126 -14.02 8.27 6.52
CA LEU A 126 -14.55 9.54 6.01
C LEU A 126 -13.98 9.94 4.64
N GLY A 127 -13.05 9.16 4.09
CA GLY A 127 -12.35 9.48 2.84
C GLY A 127 -11.20 10.48 2.99
N ILE A 128 -10.82 10.86 4.22
CA ILE A 128 -9.74 11.82 4.47
C ILE A 128 -8.39 11.19 4.10
N GLY A 129 -7.73 11.75 3.08
CA GLY A 129 -6.48 11.25 2.53
C GLY A 129 -6.65 10.08 1.55
N ALA A 130 -7.84 9.82 1.04
CA ALA A 130 -8.15 8.66 0.21
C ALA A 130 -7.28 8.54 -1.04
N ASP A 131 -6.94 9.64 -1.71
CA ASP A 131 -6.16 9.63 -2.95
C ASP A 131 -4.75 9.04 -2.78
N VAL A 132 -4.14 9.21 -1.61
CA VAL A 132 -2.81 8.64 -1.33
C VAL A 132 -2.86 7.12 -1.33
N TYR A 133 -3.94 6.53 -0.81
CA TYR A 133 -4.13 5.09 -0.78
C TYR A 133 -4.63 4.56 -2.13
N TYR A 134 -5.53 5.28 -2.78
CA TYR A 134 -6.15 4.86 -4.05
C TYR A 134 -5.16 4.82 -5.21
N THR A 135 -4.25 5.80 -5.30
CA THR A 135 -3.29 5.90 -6.41
C THR A 135 -2.00 5.09 -6.20
N LYS A 136 -1.62 4.82 -4.95
CA LYS A 136 -0.38 4.12 -4.59
C LYS A 136 -0.61 2.78 -3.90
N ASP A 137 -1.88 2.43 -3.65
CA ASP A 137 -2.20 1.15 -3.06
C ASP A 137 -1.79 0.05 -4.05
N ARG A 138 -0.62 -0.52 -3.81
CA ARG A 138 -0.31 -1.84 -4.32
C ARG A 138 -1.33 -2.74 -3.65
N SER A 139 -2.36 -3.10 -4.39
CA SER A 139 -3.27 -4.14 -3.97
C SER A 139 -2.42 -5.31 -3.46
N LYS A 140 -2.81 -5.93 -2.35
CA LYS A 140 -2.18 -7.19 -1.90
C LYS A 140 -2.16 -8.27 -2.99
N TYR A 141 -2.78 -7.99 -4.12
CA TYR A 141 -2.81 -8.78 -5.34
C TYR A 141 -1.80 -8.31 -6.40
N ASP A 142 -1.21 -7.13 -6.26
CA ASP A 142 -0.08 -6.70 -7.10
C ASP A 142 1.18 -7.33 -6.51
N GLY A 143 1.46 -8.58 -6.86
CA GLY A 143 2.56 -9.38 -6.34
C GLY A 143 3.92 -8.68 -6.37
N GLY A 144 4.22 -7.95 -5.32
CA GLY A 144 5.53 -7.41 -5.00
C GLY A 144 6.16 -8.27 -3.91
N GLU A 145 7.29 -8.88 -4.22
CA GLU A 145 8.09 -9.76 -3.39
C GLU A 145 8.25 -9.29 -1.95
N ALA A 146 7.68 -10.03 -1.00
CA ALA A 146 8.20 -10.21 0.36
C ALA A 146 7.54 -11.42 1.00
N GLY A 147 8.32 -12.38 1.39
CA GLY A 147 8.07 -13.69 1.95
C GLY A 147 6.81 -13.90 2.77
N GLY A 148 5.96 -14.79 2.30
CA GLY A 148 4.83 -15.35 3.02
C GLY A 148 4.20 -16.41 2.14
N ALA A 149 4.07 -17.63 2.67
CA ALA A 149 3.66 -18.85 1.99
C ALA A 149 2.51 -18.68 1.00
N ALA A 150 2.68 -19.17 -0.22
CA ALA A 150 1.67 -19.21 -1.27
C ALA A 150 0.49 -20.10 -0.90
N PRO A 151 -0.75 -19.66 -1.12
CA PRO A 151 -1.88 -20.58 -1.22
C PRO A 151 -1.89 -21.28 -2.58
N PRO A 152 -2.48 -22.48 -2.71
CA PRO A 152 -2.34 -23.33 -3.88
C PRO A 152 -2.96 -22.71 -5.13
N ALA A 153 -2.23 -22.85 -6.23
CA ALA A 153 -2.64 -22.43 -7.55
C ALA A 153 -3.91 -23.16 -8.01
N ASN A 154 -4.98 -22.41 -8.21
CA ASN A 154 -5.94 -22.67 -9.29
C ASN A 154 -6.85 -21.46 -9.54
N SER A 155 -6.47 -20.61 -10.46
CA SER A 155 -7.41 -19.80 -11.23
C SER A 155 -6.73 -19.39 -12.54
N GLN A 156 -7.15 -20.03 -13.61
CA GLN A 156 -6.83 -19.66 -14.99
C GLN A 156 -7.48 -18.29 -15.28
N THR A 157 -6.68 -17.22 -15.23
CA THR A 157 -7.05 -15.95 -15.84
C THR A 157 -6.44 -15.93 -17.25
N PRO A 158 -7.21 -15.63 -18.29
CA PRO A 158 -6.66 -15.54 -19.65
C PRO A 158 -5.65 -14.40 -19.72
N PRO A 159 -4.55 -14.54 -20.49
CA PRO A 159 -3.51 -13.52 -20.61
C PRO A 159 -4.10 -12.24 -21.21
N PRO A 160 -3.63 -11.04 -20.79
CA PRO A 160 -4.06 -9.79 -21.40
C PRO A 160 -3.73 -9.83 -22.90
N ALA A 161 -4.71 -9.55 -23.72
CA ALA A 161 -4.57 -9.47 -25.16
C ALA A 161 -3.50 -8.42 -25.51
N GLY A 162 -2.34 -8.86 -26.11
CA GLY A 162 -1.46 -7.94 -26.77
C GLY A 162 0.06 -8.01 -26.55
N LEU A 163 0.60 -9.00 -25.84
CA LEU A 163 2.06 -9.16 -25.80
C LEU A 163 2.55 -9.85 -27.08
N VAL A 164 2.92 -9.05 -28.10
CA VAL A 164 3.41 -9.53 -29.39
C VAL A 164 4.92 -9.37 -29.47
N CYS A 165 5.61 -10.41 -29.95
CA CYS A 165 7.05 -10.38 -30.18
C CYS A 165 7.41 -9.42 -31.30
N PHE A 166 8.29 -8.46 -31.03
CA PHE A 166 8.74 -7.46 -32.01
C PHE A 166 9.42 -8.09 -33.24
N SER A 167 10.15 -9.19 -33.05
CA SER A 167 10.92 -9.82 -34.15
C SER A 167 10.10 -10.73 -35.04
N CYS A 168 9.14 -11.52 -34.52
CA CYS A 168 8.41 -12.52 -35.31
C CYS A 168 6.89 -12.30 -35.37
N GLY A 169 6.36 -11.28 -34.71
CA GLY A 169 4.93 -10.95 -34.70
C GLY A 169 4.02 -11.96 -33.97
N LYS A 170 4.57 -12.99 -33.34
CA LYS A 170 3.80 -13.99 -32.60
C LYS A 170 3.52 -13.53 -31.17
N ASN A 171 2.38 -13.98 -30.60
CA ASN A 171 2.10 -13.76 -29.19
C ASN A 171 3.18 -14.42 -28.31
N ILE A 172 3.67 -13.67 -27.33
CA ILE A 172 4.60 -14.19 -26.32
C ILE A 172 3.79 -15.08 -25.38
N LYS A 173 4.27 -16.30 -25.16
CA LYS A 173 3.64 -17.32 -24.32
C LYS A 173 4.55 -17.66 -23.14
N ASP A 174 3.95 -18.20 -22.09
CA ASP A 174 4.70 -18.77 -20.97
C ASP A 174 5.56 -19.93 -21.44
N VAL A 175 6.76 -20.06 -20.89
CA VAL A 175 7.73 -21.09 -21.26
C VAL A 175 8.26 -21.79 -20.02
N GLN A 176 8.27 -23.12 -20.07
CA GLN A 176 8.94 -23.93 -19.05
C GLN A 176 10.28 -24.40 -19.60
N THR A 177 11.36 -24.14 -18.86
CA THR A 177 12.70 -24.55 -19.24
C THR A 177 12.98 -26.02 -18.89
N ALA A 178 13.96 -26.63 -19.52
CA ALA A 178 14.38 -28.00 -19.22
C ALA A 178 14.82 -28.21 -17.76
N GLY A 179 15.14 -27.13 -17.02
CA GLY A 179 15.46 -27.13 -15.60
C GLY A 179 14.24 -27.04 -14.68
N GLY A 180 13.00 -27.02 -15.22
CA GLY A 180 11.76 -26.95 -14.44
C GLY A 180 11.32 -25.53 -14.06
N GLU A 181 12.06 -24.50 -14.43
CA GLU A 181 11.66 -23.12 -14.18
C GLU A 181 10.62 -22.66 -15.22
N THR A 182 9.57 -21.96 -14.75
CA THR A 182 8.52 -21.43 -15.61
C THR A 182 8.64 -19.91 -15.68
N PHE A 183 8.72 -19.37 -16.88
CA PHE A 183 8.71 -17.93 -17.14
C PHE A 183 7.39 -17.53 -17.78
N SER A 184 6.71 -16.56 -17.20
CA SER A 184 5.47 -16.01 -17.76
C SER A 184 5.76 -15.16 -19.01
N ALA A 185 4.77 -15.03 -19.90
CA ALA A 185 4.83 -14.17 -21.08
C ALA A 185 5.24 -12.72 -20.75
N VAL A 186 4.74 -12.22 -19.63
CA VAL A 186 5.04 -10.86 -19.13
C VAL A 186 6.51 -10.73 -18.71
N GLU A 187 7.04 -11.71 -18.00
CA GLU A 187 8.46 -11.73 -17.59
C GLU A 187 9.39 -11.84 -18.78
N ILE A 188 9.06 -12.71 -19.74
CA ILE A 188 9.83 -12.87 -20.98
C ILE A 188 9.88 -11.55 -21.76
N ALA A 189 8.73 -10.88 -21.93
CA ALA A 189 8.64 -9.59 -22.60
C ALA A 189 9.46 -8.51 -21.87
N ARG A 190 9.36 -8.45 -20.54
CA ARG A 190 10.08 -7.47 -19.70
C ARG A 190 11.59 -7.67 -19.73
N LEU A 191 12.03 -8.94 -19.60
CA LEU A 191 13.46 -9.27 -19.63
C LEU A 191 14.07 -9.01 -21.01
N SER A 192 13.36 -9.37 -22.08
CA SER A 192 13.82 -9.11 -23.43
C SER A 192 13.84 -7.61 -23.75
N GLN A 193 12.87 -6.85 -23.30
CA GLN A 193 12.85 -5.38 -23.45
C GLN A 193 14.01 -4.71 -22.72
N LYS A 194 14.34 -5.20 -21.52
CA LYS A 194 15.49 -4.68 -20.75
C LYS A 194 16.82 -4.97 -21.44
N ASN A 195 16.98 -6.16 -22.03
CA ASN A 195 18.25 -6.63 -22.57
C ASN A 195 18.46 -6.26 -24.05
N TYR A 196 17.37 -6.11 -24.83
CA TYR A 196 17.41 -5.92 -26.29
C TYR A 196 16.60 -4.71 -26.77
N GLY A 197 16.02 -3.92 -25.86
CA GLY A 197 15.23 -2.72 -26.19
C GLY A 197 13.82 -3.00 -26.71
N HIS A 198 13.44 -4.25 -26.95
CA HIS A 198 12.12 -4.64 -27.50
C HIS A 198 11.58 -5.91 -26.85
N PRO A 199 10.25 -6.09 -26.72
CA PRO A 199 9.67 -7.33 -26.23
C PRO A 199 9.86 -8.45 -27.26
N LEU A 200 10.53 -9.53 -26.90
CA LEU A 200 10.78 -10.70 -27.74
C LEU A 200 10.16 -11.95 -27.10
N CYS A 201 9.68 -12.90 -27.93
CA CYS A 201 9.36 -14.22 -27.44
C CYS A 201 10.65 -14.99 -27.05
N TRP A 202 10.52 -16.07 -26.30
CA TRP A 202 11.63 -16.85 -25.80
C TRP A 202 12.64 -17.25 -26.90
N ASP A 203 12.14 -17.77 -28.02
CA ASP A 203 12.98 -18.22 -29.13
C ASP A 203 13.74 -17.05 -29.78
N CYS A 204 13.10 -15.91 -29.97
CA CYS A 204 13.73 -14.72 -30.52
C CYS A 204 14.77 -14.12 -29.57
N ALA A 205 14.50 -14.15 -28.26
CA ALA A 205 15.45 -13.70 -27.24
C ALA A 205 16.70 -14.60 -27.18
N LEU A 206 16.54 -15.92 -27.31
CA LEU A 206 17.66 -16.86 -27.40
C LEU A 206 18.51 -16.62 -28.64
N LYS A 207 17.89 -16.37 -29.80
CA LYS A 207 18.60 -16.01 -31.03
C LYS A 207 19.39 -14.71 -30.89
N ALA A 208 18.76 -13.67 -30.32
CA ALA A 208 19.42 -12.39 -30.05
C ALA A 208 20.62 -12.55 -29.11
N LYS A 209 20.51 -13.40 -28.08
CA LYS A 209 21.64 -13.73 -27.18
C LYS A 209 22.77 -14.44 -27.89
N ALA A 210 22.48 -15.33 -28.85
CA ALA A 210 23.49 -16.03 -29.64
C ALA A 210 24.24 -15.07 -30.56
N TYR A 211 23.55 -14.15 -31.22
CA TYR A 211 24.18 -13.11 -32.06
C TYR A 211 25.08 -12.19 -31.25
N ALA A 212 24.63 -11.70 -30.10
CA ALA A 212 25.43 -10.83 -29.24
C ALA A 212 26.73 -11.51 -28.71
N LYS A 213 26.75 -12.86 -28.58
CA LYS A 213 27.93 -13.60 -28.20
C LYS A 213 28.92 -13.74 -29.36
N GLN A 214 28.47 -13.78 -30.60
CA GLN A 214 29.33 -13.87 -31.79
C GLN A 214 30.03 -12.55 -32.06
N GLU A 215 29.40 -11.41 -31.82
CA GLU A 215 30.02 -10.09 -31.99
C GLU A 215 31.01 -9.71 -30.87
N ALA A 216 30.86 -10.26 -29.67
CA ALA A 216 31.77 -10.02 -28.55
C ALA A 216 33.01 -10.92 -28.54
N GLY A 217 33.14 -11.85 -29.50
CA GLY A 217 34.24 -12.81 -29.63
C GLY A 217 35.16 -12.59 -30.84
N GLN A 218 35.08 -11.40 -31.51
CA GLN A 218 36.00 -10.97 -32.56
C GLN A 218 36.94 -9.87 -32.11
#